data_1e8a8a4f5fffa9fc6d5f56c8262083ba
#
_entry.id   1e8a8a4f5fffa9fc6d5f56c8262083ba
#
_cell.length_a   1.000
_cell.length_b   1.000
_cell.length_c   1.000
_cell.angle_alpha   90.00
_cell.angle_beta   90.00
_cell.angle_gamma   90.00
#
_symmetry.space_group_name_H-M   'P 1'
#
loop_
_entity.id
_entity.type
_entity.pdbx_description
1 polymer ?
#
loop_
_entity_poly.entity_id
_entity_poly.type
_entity_poly.pdbx_seq_one_letter_code
_entity_poly.pdbx_strand_id
1 'polypeptide(L)'
;MRKKVSIVGAGNVGATCAHWIAAKELADVALIDVVEGVPQGKALDLLEAMPIEKRDVAIAGANDYAATAHSDIVVITAGIPRKPGMSRDDLLNTNFKIMSDVVQKVVAQSPESILIVVSNPLDAMAQAAYRQAGFNRERVIGMAGVLDSARFRSFIAAELDVSVENVTAFVLGGHGDTMVPLARYSTVAGIPITELIAPDRLEQLVQRTRDGGAEIVKYLKTGSAYYAPSAAATEMVEAILKDKKKILPCAAYLEGEYGINGYFIGVPCKLGAAGIEQIVEIKLTAEEDAALKRSAAAVKELCAVIGV
;
A
#
# COMPACT_ATOMS: atom_id res chain seq x y z
N MET A 1 -10.98 -11.19 22.45
CA MET A 1 -10.48 -9.80 22.43
C MET A 1 -10.68 -9.28 21.01
N ARG A 2 -11.12 -8.01 20.82
CA ARG A 2 -11.30 -7.43 19.50
C ARG A 2 -9.89 -7.28 18.84
N LYS A 3 -9.81 -7.42 17.53
CA LYS A 3 -8.57 -7.19 16.79
C LYS A 3 -8.13 -5.73 16.92
N LYS A 4 -6.83 -5.47 16.82
CA LYS A 4 -6.25 -4.13 16.95
C LYS A 4 -5.37 -3.81 15.75
N VAL A 5 -5.59 -2.65 15.18
CA VAL A 5 -4.75 -2.08 14.11
C VAL A 5 -4.12 -0.78 14.61
N SER A 6 -2.80 -0.72 14.58
CA SER A 6 -2.09 0.55 14.80
C SER A 6 -1.73 1.19 13.47
N ILE A 7 -1.84 2.52 13.41
CA ILE A 7 -1.48 3.31 12.25
C ILE A 7 -0.43 4.32 12.67
N VAL A 8 0.76 4.22 12.12
CA VAL A 8 1.88 5.13 12.38
C VAL A 8 1.96 6.18 11.29
N GLY A 9 1.71 7.43 11.66
CA GLY A 9 1.51 8.57 10.80
C GLY A 9 0.04 9.01 10.79
N ALA A 10 -0.30 10.08 11.53
CA ALA A 10 -1.64 10.66 11.58
C ALA A 10 -1.87 11.75 10.53
N GLY A 11 -1.13 11.69 9.42
CA GLY A 11 -1.36 12.53 8.25
C GLY A 11 -2.70 12.20 7.55
N ASN A 12 -2.89 12.73 6.34
CA ASN A 12 -4.14 12.48 5.61
C ASN A 12 -4.36 11.00 5.29
N VAL A 13 -3.33 10.28 4.85
CA VAL A 13 -3.44 8.85 4.52
C VAL A 13 -3.76 8.04 5.78
N GLY A 14 -3.01 8.23 6.87
CA GLY A 14 -3.21 7.44 8.09
C GLY A 14 -4.54 7.70 8.77
N ALA A 15 -4.96 8.97 8.90
CA ALA A 15 -6.27 9.31 9.48
C ALA A 15 -7.44 8.78 8.63
N THR A 16 -7.34 8.85 7.29
CA THR A 16 -8.36 8.27 6.42
C THR A 16 -8.37 6.74 6.48
N CYS A 17 -7.20 6.10 6.64
CA CYS A 17 -7.14 4.65 6.88
C CYS A 17 -7.81 4.27 8.21
N ALA A 18 -7.57 5.04 9.29
CA ALA A 18 -8.25 4.88 10.57
C ALA A 18 -9.78 4.99 10.43
N HIS A 19 -10.24 5.98 9.67
CA HIS A 19 -11.66 6.15 9.36
C HIS A 19 -12.25 4.91 8.66
N TRP A 20 -11.63 4.42 7.60
CA TRP A 20 -12.13 3.25 6.88
C TRP A 20 -12.17 1.98 7.74
N ILE A 21 -11.12 1.76 8.55
CA ILE A 21 -11.04 0.60 9.47
C ILE A 21 -12.17 0.67 10.50
N ALA A 22 -12.38 1.85 11.09
CA ALA A 22 -13.42 2.08 12.10
C ALA A 22 -14.82 1.98 11.49
N ALA A 23 -15.10 2.67 10.38
CA ALA A 23 -16.41 2.67 9.71
C ALA A 23 -16.81 1.27 9.21
N LYS A 24 -15.85 0.42 8.86
CA LYS A 24 -16.08 -1.00 8.52
C LYS A 24 -16.08 -1.92 9.75
N GLU A 25 -15.85 -1.38 10.94
CA GLU A 25 -15.79 -2.14 12.21
C GLU A 25 -14.81 -3.34 12.15
N LEU A 26 -13.63 -3.14 11.52
CA LEU A 26 -12.66 -4.20 11.33
C LEU A 26 -11.86 -4.49 12.60
N ALA A 27 -11.49 -3.44 13.35
CA ALA A 27 -10.63 -3.52 14.53
C ALA A 27 -10.71 -2.27 15.39
N ASP A 28 -10.24 -2.35 16.63
CA ASP A 28 -9.88 -1.16 17.41
C ASP A 28 -8.66 -0.49 16.79
N VAL A 29 -8.58 0.84 16.86
CA VAL A 29 -7.56 1.64 16.17
C VAL A 29 -6.70 2.42 17.16
N ALA A 30 -5.38 2.29 17.04
CA ALA A 30 -4.41 3.19 17.65
C ALA A 30 -3.77 4.07 16.57
N LEU A 31 -3.96 5.37 16.62
CA LEU A 31 -3.40 6.34 15.69
C LEU A 31 -2.18 7.03 16.32
N ILE A 32 -1.02 6.90 15.72
CA ILE A 32 0.25 7.35 16.26
C ILE A 32 0.85 8.44 15.37
N ASP A 33 1.35 9.52 15.98
CA ASP A 33 2.13 10.55 15.29
C ASP A 33 3.11 11.21 16.25
N VAL A 34 4.19 11.76 15.72
CA VAL A 34 5.18 12.52 16.51
C VAL A 34 4.70 13.93 16.85
N VAL A 35 3.72 14.45 16.10
CA VAL A 35 3.17 15.80 16.32
C VAL A 35 2.15 15.75 17.44
N GLU A 36 2.48 16.42 18.56
CA GLU A 36 1.61 16.45 19.72
C GLU A 36 0.21 17.01 19.40
N GLY A 37 -0.82 16.37 19.94
CA GLY A 37 -2.23 16.75 19.75
C GLY A 37 -2.85 16.27 18.45
N VAL A 38 -2.05 16.05 17.37
CA VAL A 38 -2.60 15.67 16.06
C VAL A 38 -3.27 14.30 16.09
N PRO A 39 -2.63 13.22 16.58
CA PRO A 39 -3.29 11.91 16.62
C PRO A 39 -4.46 11.91 17.60
N GLN A 40 -4.35 12.59 18.73
CA GLN A 40 -5.42 12.68 19.74
C GLN A 40 -6.66 13.37 19.18
N GLY A 41 -6.50 14.55 18.56
CA GLY A 41 -7.60 15.32 17.99
C GLY A 41 -8.33 14.53 16.89
N LYS A 42 -7.57 13.92 15.96
CA LYS A 42 -8.16 13.11 14.88
C LYS A 42 -8.83 11.83 15.37
N ALA A 43 -8.25 11.18 16.38
CA ALA A 43 -8.85 9.98 16.97
C ALA A 43 -10.15 10.30 17.70
N LEU A 44 -10.20 11.44 18.41
CA LEU A 44 -11.41 11.90 19.11
C LEU A 44 -12.52 12.23 18.11
N ASP A 45 -12.24 13.01 17.07
CA ASP A 45 -13.20 13.35 16.02
C ASP A 45 -13.75 12.09 15.32
N LEU A 46 -12.88 11.11 15.00
CA LEU A 46 -13.32 9.83 14.47
C LEU A 46 -14.17 9.04 15.45
N LEU A 47 -13.80 9.03 16.74
CA LEU A 47 -14.58 8.35 17.78
C LEU A 47 -15.98 8.95 17.92
N GLU A 48 -16.11 10.29 17.85
CA GLU A 48 -17.39 10.99 17.89
C GLU A 48 -18.29 10.74 16.67
N ALA A 49 -17.70 10.38 15.52
CA ALA A 49 -18.44 9.96 14.34
C ALA A 49 -19.05 8.54 14.46
N MET A 50 -18.46 7.66 15.28
CA MET A 50 -18.85 6.24 15.34
C MET A 50 -20.28 6.00 15.83
N PRO A 51 -20.86 6.74 16.80
CA PRO A 51 -22.27 6.59 17.17
C PRO A 51 -23.23 6.90 16.01
N ILE A 52 -22.87 7.84 15.13
CA ILE A 52 -23.68 8.20 13.95
C ILE A 52 -23.65 7.04 12.94
N GLU A 53 -22.48 6.44 12.76
CA GLU A 53 -22.26 5.27 11.89
C GLU A 53 -22.73 3.95 12.54
N LYS A 54 -23.15 3.97 13.81
CA LYS A 54 -23.57 2.79 14.59
C LYS A 54 -22.47 1.73 14.66
N ARG A 55 -21.25 2.16 15.02
CA ARG A 55 -20.07 1.30 15.16
C ARG A 55 -19.53 1.34 16.57
N ASP A 56 -19.20 0.16 17.10
CA ASP A 56 -18.62 -0.02 18.44
C ASP A 56 -17.13 -0.34 18.34
N VAL A 57 -16.30 0.65 18.00
CA VAL A 57 -14.85 0.50 17.94
C VAL A 57 -14.17 1.48 18.90
N ALA A 58 -13.08 1.04 19.53
CA ALA A 58 -12.21 1.94 20.26
C ALA A 58 -11.23 2.63 19.30
N ILE A 59 -11.11 3.95 19.41
CA ILE A 59 -10.15 4.73 18.62
C ILE A 59 -9.38 5.62 19.58
N ALA A 60 -8.05 5.49 19.62
CA ALA A 60 -7.19 6.27 20.48
C ALA A 60 -6.02 6.88 19.70
N GLY A 61 -5.69 8.13 19.99
CA GLY A 61 -4.52 8.82 19.47
C GLY A 61 -3.42 8.92 20.51
N ALA A 62 -2.17 8.71 20.11
CA ALA A 62 -1.02 8.81 21.01
C ALA A 62 0.23 9.31 20.30
N ASN A 63 1.16 9.89 21.09
CA ASN A 63 2.52 10.22 20.62
C ASN A 63 3.55 9.18 21.05
N ASP A 64 3.13 8.20 21.85
CA ASP A 64 3.97 7.12 22.37
C ASP A 64 3.65 5.79 21.67
N TYR A 65 4.68 5.07 21.29
CA TYR A 65 4.58 3.75 20.64
C TYR A 65 4.08 2.64 21.58
N ALA A 66 4.08 2.84 22.92
CA ALA A 66 3.41 1.92 23.85
C ALA A 66 1.94 1.70 23.48
N ALA A 67 1.28 2.70 22.88
CA ALA A 67 -0.06 2.57 22.37
C ALA A 67 -0.21 1.57 21.20
N THR A 68 0.89 1.16 20.56
CA THR A 68 0.86 0.10 19.51
C THR A 68 0.93 -1.31 20.08
N ALA A 69 1.15 -1.48 21.39
CA ALA A 69 1.32 -2.79 21.99
C ALA A 69 0.24 -3.79 21.61
N HIS A 70 0.65 -5.02 21.29
CA HIS A 70 -0.23 -6.14 20.92
C HIS A 70 -1.12 -5.87 19.69
N SER A 71 -0.66 -5.09 18.73
CA SER A 71 -1.37 -4.91 17.46
C SER A 71 -1.29 -6.17 16.59
N ASP A 72 -2.40 -6.55 15.98
CA ASP A 72 -2.43 -7.62 14.97
C ASP A 72 -1.79 -7.13 13.66
N ILE A 73 -2.05 -5.86 13.29
CA ILE A 73 -1.49 -5.23 12.10
C ILE A 73 -1.00 -3.83 12.45
N VAL A 74 0.14 -3.44 11.88
CA VAL A 74 0.62 -2.05 11.92
C VAL A 74 0.74 -1.51 10.51
N VAL A 75 -0.03 -0.45 10.22
CA VAL A 75 0.03 0.28 8.94
C VAL A 75 0.97 1.47 9.10
N ILE A 76 2.04 1.52 8.31
CA ILE A 76 3.06 2.56 8.40
C ILE A 76 2.88 3.54 7.24
N THR A 77 2.37 4.72 7.55
CA THR A 77 2.21 5.84 6.61
C THR A 77 3.16 6.99 6.92
N ALA A 78 3.99 6.82 7.96
CA ALA A 78 4.95 7.83 8.41
C ALA A 78 6.01 8.10 7.35
N GLY A 79 6.32 9.37 7.13
CA GLY A 79 7.27 9.85 6.15
C GLY A 79 6.96 11.29 5.76
N ILE A 80 7.88 11.94 5.09
CA ILE A 80 7.69 13.29 4.57
C ILE A 80 7.44 13.26 3.06
N PRO A 81 6.59 14.15 2.53
CA PRO A 81 6.49 14.37 1.09
C PRO A 81 7.73 15.13 0.59
N ARG A 82 8.00 15.02 -0.72
CA ARG A 82 9.07 15.80 -1.35
C ARG A 82 8.80 17.28 -1.22
N LYS A 83 9.78 18.03 -0.69
CA LYS A 83 9.72 19.47 -0.55
C LYS A 83 10.43 20.16 -1.73
N PRO A 84 10.07 21.42 -2.08
CA PRO A 84 10.83 22.20 -3.05
C PRO A 84 12.33 22.26 -2.69
N GLY A 85 13.20 22.03 -3.66
CA GLY A 85 14.66 22.01 -3.46
C GLY A 85 15.24 20.71 -2.92
N MET A 86 14.40 19.73 -2.52
CA MET A 86 14.87 18.43 -2.04
C MET A 86 15.14 17.50 -3.23
N SER A 87 16.32 16.88 -3.24
CA SER A 87 16.65 15.86 -4.22
C SER A 87 15.84 14.56 -3.97
N ARG A 88 15.86 13.63 -4.93
CA ARG A 88 15.24 12.31 -4.76
C ARG A 88 15.94 11.51 -3.65
N ASP A 89 17.26 11.59 -3.61
CA ASP A 89 18.08 10.87 -2.63
C ASP A 89 17.93 11.44 -1.22
N ASP A 90 17.79 12.77 -1.07
CA ASP A 90 17.52 13.40 0.23
C ASP A 90 16.19 12.91 0.81
N LEU A 91 15.15 12.83 -0.04
CA LEU A 91 13.84 12.30 0.37
C LEU A 91 13.96 10.84 0.79
N LEU A 92 14.61 10.02 -0.02
CA LEU A 92 14.81 8.60 0.22
C LEU A 92 15.56 8.36 1.54
N ASN A 93 16.68 9.05 1.75
CA ASN A 93 17.47 8.94 2.99
C ASN A 93 16.71 9.44 4.22
N THR A 94 15.92 10.50 4.09
CA THR A 94 15.10 11.02 5.19
C THR A 94 14.01 10.01 5.57
N ASN A 95 13.28 9.48 4.60
CA ASN A 95 12.22 8.52 4.85
C ASN A 95 12.77 7.16 5.32
N PHE A 96 13.98 6.77 4.89
CA PHE A 96 14.68 5.60 5.40
C PHE A 96 14.95 5.71 6.91
N LYS A 97 15.46 6.86 7.38
CA LYS A 97 15.71 7.10 8.81
C LYS A 97 14.40 7.05 9.61
N ILE A 98 13.34 7.67 9.10
CA ILE A 98 12.02 7.63 9.73
C ILE A 98 11.51 6.18 9.79
N MET A 99 11.57 5.43 8.69
CA MET A 99 11.12 4.04 8.63
C MET A 99 11.87 3.16 9.63
N SER A 100 13.20 3.29 9.71
CA SER A 100 14.03 2.52 10.63
C SER A 100 13.67 2.79 12.09
N ASP A 101 13.50 4.05 12.49
CA ASP A 101 13.08 4.44 13.84
C ASP A 101 11.68 3.92 14.17
N VAL A 102 10.72 4.08 13.24
CA VAL A 102 9.34 3.62 13.41
C VAL A 102 9.30 2.11 13.60
N VAL A 103 9.94 1.35 12.70
CA VAL A 103 9.90 -0.11 12.74
C VAL A 103 10.53 -0.65 14.01
N GLN A 104 11.67 -0.10 14.44
CA GLN A 104 12.31 -0.49 15.69
C GLN A 104 11.38 -0.34 16.90
N LYS A 105 10.69 0.79 17.00
CA LYS A 105 9.75 1.08 18.08
C LYS A 105 8.50 0.19 18.03
N VAL A 106 7.97 -0.04 16.83
CA VAL A 106 6.79 -0.90 16.61
C VAL A 106 7.10 -2.35 16.98
N VAL A 107 8.21 -2.90 16.51
CA VAL A 107 8.60 -4.29 16.78
C VAL A 107 8.79 -4.54 18.28
N ALA A 108 9.34 -3.58 19.01
CA ALA A 108 9.49 -3.66 20.47
C ALA A 108 8.13 -3.80 21.20
N GLN A 109 7.05 -3.27 20.64
CA GLN A 109 5.71 -3.29 21.27
C GLN A 109 4.80 -4.38 20.68
N SER A 110 4.98 -4.73 19.41
CA SER A 110 4.13 -5.66 18.66
C SER A 110 4.95 -6.64 17.82
N PRO A 111 5.74 -7.53 18.43
CA PRO A 111 6.66 -8.44 17.73
C PRO A 111 5.93 -9.47 16.83
N GLU A 112 4.64 -9.72 17.10
CA GLU A 112 3.82 -10.67 16.34
C GLU A 112 2.97 -10.00 15.25
N SER A 113 3.04 -8.69 15.09
CA SER A 113 2.22 -7.96 14.12
C SER A 113 2.62 -8.25 12.66
N ILE A 114 1.68 -7.96 11.75
CA ILE A 114 1.96 -7.85 10.32
C ILE A 114 2.16 -6.37 10.00
N LEU A 115 3.21 -6.04 9.26
CA LEU A 115 3.49 -4.67 8.83
C LEU A 115 2.96 -4.43 7.41
N ILE A 116 2.15 -3.39 7.25
CA ILE A 116 1.73 -2.89 5.93
C ILE A 116 2.39 -1.53 5.71
N VAL A 117 3.32 -1.47 4.78
CA VAL A 117 4.06 -0.26 4.46
C VAL A 117 3.33 0.52 3.36
N VAL A 118 3.12 1.82 3.60
CA VAL A 118 2.49 2.77 2.66
C VAL A 118 3.43 3.93 2.31
N SER A 119 4.44 4.16 3.14
CA SER A 119 5.42 5.23 2.97
C SER A 119 6.21 5.11 1.67
N ASN A 120 6.54 6.27 1.06
CA ASN A 120 7.25 6.34 -0.23
C ASN A 120 8.72 6.78 -0.06
N PRO A 121 9.59 6.33 -0.99
CA PRO A 121 9.39 5.39 -2.10
C PRO A 121 9.08 3.98 -1.61
N LEU A 122 7.90 3.44 -2.01
CA LEU A 122 7.29 2.30 -1.34
C LEU A 122 8.19 1.07 -1.25
N ASP A 123 8.72 0.62 -2.39
CA ASP A 123 9.44 -0.66 -2.46
C ASP A 123 10.73 -0.60 -1.63
N ALA A 124 11.45 0.55 -1.66
CA ALA A 124 12.63 0.78 -0.83
C ALA A 124 12.27 0.89 0.66
N MET A 125 11.13 1.49 1.00
CA MET A 125 10.67 1.57 2.40
C MET A 125 10.19 0.22 2.92
N ALA A 126 9.56 -0.62 2.09
CA ALA A 126 9.21 -1.99 2.44
C ALA A 126 10.47 -2.84 2.67
N GLN A 127 11.49 -2.69 1.82
CA GLN A 127 12.80 -3.32 2.00
C GLN A 127 13.46 -2.90 3.30
N ALA A 128 13.47 -1.60 3.61
CA ALA A 128 14.01 -1.06 4.86
C ALA A 128 13.25 -1.61 6.08
N ALA A 129 11.92 -1.63 6.02
CA ALA A 129 11.07 -2.17 7.08
C ALA A 129 11.36 -3.66 7.34
N TYR A 130 11.48 -4.46 6.28
CA TYR A 130 11.80 -5.87 6.38
C TYR A 130 13.16 -6.12 7.02
N ARG A 131 14.21 -5.41 6.57
CA ARG A 131 15.57 -5.52 7.13
C ARG A 131 15.62 -5.13 8.60
N GLN A 132 14.88 -4.07 8.97
CA GLN A 132 14.86 -3.56 10.34
C GLN A 132 13.99 -4.42 11.28
N ALA A 133 12.89 -4.99 10.79
CA ALA A 133 11.95 -5.75 11.61
C ALA A 133 12.51 -7.13 12.03
N GLY A 134 13.30 -7.76 11.16
CA GLY A 134 13.74 -9.14 11.36
C GLY A 134 12.58 -10.15 11.32
N PHE A 135 11.45 -9.77 10.74
CA PHE A 135 10.28 -10.63 10.58
C PHE A 135 10.45 -11.57 9.39
N ASN A 136 9.68 -12.64 9.38
CA ASN A 136 9.53 -13.45 8.17
C ASN A 136 8.92 -12.59 7.05
N ARG A 137 9.27 -12.88 5.80
CA ARG A 137 8.88 -12.09 4.62
C ARG A 137 7.35 -11.98 4.45
N GLU A 138 6.61 -12.99 4.92
CA GLU A 138 5.15 -13.04 4.86
C GLU A 138 4.49 -11.94 5.69
N ARG A 139 5.17 -11.43 6.71
CA ARG A 139 4.65 -10.43 7.65
C ARG A 139 5.03 -8.98 7.33
N VAL A 140 5.75 -8.73 6.23
CA VAL A 140 6.05 -7.37 5.77
C VAL A 140 5.54 -7.22 4.34
N ILE A 141 4.61 -6.30 4.14
CA ILE A 141 3.86 -6.17 2.89
C ILE A 141 3.84 -4.69 2.47
N GLY A 142 4.16 -4.40 1.22
CA GLY A 142 4.02 -3.06 0.67
C GLY A 142 2.66 -2.86 -0.02
N MET A 143 1.98 -1.74 0.29
CA MET A 143 0.75 -1.33 -0.39
C MET A 143 1.13 -0.62 -1.70
N ALA A 144 1.07 -1.36 -2.82
CA ALA A 144 1.49 -0.91 -4.14
C ALA A 144 0.41 -1.14 -5.20
N GLY A 145 0.46 -2.29 -5.85
CA GLY A 145 -0.41 -2.64 -6.97
C GLY A 145 -1.90 -2.67 -6.64
N VAL A 146 -2.30 -2.82 -5.37
CA VAL A 146 -3.71 -2.69 -4.94
C VAL A 146 -4.25 -1.32 -5.32
N LEU A 147 -3.51 -0.24 -5.01
CA LEU A 147 -3.85 1.13 -5.39
C LEU A 147 -3.78 1.34 -6.90
N ASP A 148 -2.70 0.86 -7.53
CA ASP A 148 -2.47 1.09 -8.96
C ASP A 148 -3.50 0.35 -9.82
N SER A 149 -3.87 -0.87 -9.39
CA SER A 149 -4.96 -1.63 -10.01
C SER A 149 -6.32 -0.96 -9.80
N ALA A 150 -6.58 -0.34 -8.66
CA ALA A 150 -7.81 0.41 -8.43
C ALA A 150 -7.94 1.62 -9.37
N ARG A 151 -6.84 2.34 -9.63
CA ARG A 151 -6.80 3.40 -10.65
C ARG A 151 -7.11 2.87 -12.04
N PHE A 152 -6.45 1.79 -12.44
CA PHE A 152 -6.67 1.17 -13.74
C PHE A 152 -8.12 0.69 -13.90
N ARG A 153 -8.69 0.04 -12.88
CA ARG A 153 -10.11 -0.35 -12.84
C ARG A 153 -11.04 0.84 -13.04
N SER A 154 -10.80 1.94 -12.35
CA SER A 154 -11.61 3.15 -12.46
C SER A 154 -11.56 3.75 -13.87
N PHE A 155 -10.39 3.76 -14.52
CA PHE A 155 -10.23 4.28 -15.85
C PHE A 155 -10.86 3.37 -16.91
N ILE A 156 -10.74 2.05 -16.77
CA ILE A 156 -11.43 1.07 -17.64
C ILE A 156 -12.94 1.21 -17.51
N ALA A 157 -13.47 1.29 -16.28
CA ALA A 157 -14.90 1.43 -16.04
C ALA A 157 -15.47 2.70 -16.68
N ALA A 158 -14.76 3.83 -16.53
CA ALA A 158 -15.15 5.10 -17.14
C ALA A 158 -15.07 5.09 -18.68
N GLU A 159 -14.08 4.39 -19.25
CA GLU A 159 -13.91 4.26 -20.68
C GLU A 159 -15.05 3.49 -21.35
N LEU A 160 -15.51 2.43 -20.69
CA LEU A 160 -16.51 1.52 -21.21
C LEU A 160 -17.94 1.83 -20.73
N ASP A 161 -18.08 2.85 -19.87
CA ASP A 161 -19.36 3.20 -19.21
C ASP A 161 -20.01 2.00 -18.51
N VAL A 162 -19.21 1.28 -17.71
CA VAL A 162 -19.66 0.09 -16.96
C VAL A 162 -19.44 0.25 -15.47
N SER A 163 -20.14 -0.55 -14.65
CA SER A 163 -19.88 -0.61 -13.21
C SER A 163 -18.45 -1.06 -12.92
N VAL A 164 -17.76 -0.35 -12.03
CA VAL A 164 -16.45 -0.73 -11.56
C VAL A 164 -16.43 -2.10 -10.84
N GLU A 165 -17.56 -2.58 -10.37
CA GLU A 165 -17.69 -3.92 -9.77
C GLU A 165 -17.44 -5.04 -10.79
N ASN A 166 -17.69 -4.79 -12.05
CA ASN A 166 -17.42 -5.75 -13.13
C ASN A 166 -15.94 -5.76 -13.58
N VAL A 167 -15.13 -4.78 -13.14
CA VAL A 167 -13.75 -4.62 -13.61
C VAL A 167 -12.77 -5.28 -12.65
N THR A 168 -11.97 -6.20 -13.15
CA THR A 168 -10.76 -6.70 -12.50
C THR A 168 -9.53 -6.24 -13.26
N ALA A 169 -8.47 -5.88 -12.55
CA ALA A 169 -7.21 -5.48 -13.16
C ALA A 169 -6.03 -5.83 -12.28
N PHE A 170 -4.87 -6.07 -12.92
CA PHE A 170 -3.61 -6.31 -12.24
C PHE A 170 -2.56 -5.32 -12.71
N VAL A 171 -1.89 -4.69 -11.74
CA VAL A 171 -0.70 -3.87 -11.96
C VAL A 171 0.43 -4.44 -11.11
N LEU A 172 1.51 -4.85 -11.76
CA LEU A 172 2.71 -5.41 -11.13
C LEU A 172 3.86 -4.40 -11.15
N GLY A 173 5.02 -4.84 -10.63
CA GLY A 173 6.25 -4.03 -10.62
C GLY A 173 6.34 -3.09 -9.42
N GLY A 174 7.38 -2.26 -9.38
CA GLY A 174 7.57 -1.24 -8.36
C GLY A 174 6.52 -0.14 -8.44
N HIS A 175 6.18 0.42 -7.29
CA HIS A 175 5.17 1.47 -7.19
C HIS A 175 5.71 2.82 -7.70
N GLY A 176 5.35 3.20 -8.91
CA GLY A 176 5.79 4.43 -9.58
C GLY A 176 5.80 4.30 -11.12
N ASP A 177 6.64 5.07 -11.78
CA ASP A 177 6.68 5.17 -13.25
C ASP A 177 7.03 3.84 -13.94
N THR A 178 7.64 2.90 -13.22
CA THR A 178 8.04 1.59 -13.73
C THR A 178 7.00 0.49 -13.50
N MET A 179 5.82 0.82 -12.99
CA MET A 179 4.74 -0.16 -12.81
C MET A 179 4.34 -0.82 -14.13
N VAL A 180 3.84 -2.05 -14.05
CA VAL A 180 3.52 -2.91 -15.20
C VAL A 180 2.02 -3.26 -15.17
N PRO A 181 1.14 -2.40 -15.72
CA PRO A 181 -0.27 -2.75 -15.89
C PRO A 181 -0.43 -3.91 -16.88
N LEU A 182 -1.09 -4.96 -16.46
CA LEU A 182 -1.30 -6.18 -17.24
C LEU A 182 -2.67 -6.16 -17.93
N ALA A 183 -2.75 -5.55 -19.12
CA ALA A 183 -3.99 -5.47 -19.88
C ALA A 183 -4.59 -6.86 -20.17
N ARG A 184 -3.76 -7.83 -20.46
CA ARG A 184 -4.13 -9.22 -20.79
C ARG A 184 -4.76 -9.97 -19.60
N TYR A 185 -4.44 -9.57 -18.36
CA TYR A 185 -5.03 -10.09 -17.12
C TYR A 185 -6.09 -9.16 -16.53
N SER A 186 -6.49 -8.12 -17.28
CA SER A 186 -7.55 -7.21 -16.88
C SER A 186 -8.82 -7.50 -17.66
N THR A 187 -9.95 -7.60 -16.96
CA THR A 187 -11.22 -8.05 -17.56
C THR A 187 -12.39 -7.19 -17.10
N VAL A 188 -13.46 -7.18 -17.90
CA VAL A 188 -14.78 -6.68 -17.52
C VAL A 188 -15.75 -7.86 -17.58
N ALA A 189 -16.31 -8.24 -16.45
CA ALA A 189 -17.20 -9.41 -16.32
C ALA A 189 -16.59 -10.70 -16.93
N GLY A 190 -15.27 -10.87 -16.81
CA GLY A 190 -14.52 -12.01 -17.34
C GLY A 190 -14.08 -11.86 -18.80
N ILE A 191 -14.50 -10.82 -19.52
CA ILE A 191 -14.08 -10.54 -20.91
C ILE A 191 -12.77 -9.75 -20.84
N PRO A 192 -11.68 -10.19 -21.52
CA PRO A 192 -10.45 -9.45 -21.57
C PRO A 192 -10.63 -8.04 -22.12
N ILE A 193 -10.05 -7.03 -21.49
CA ILE A 193 -10.19 -5.63 -21.96
C ILE A 193 -9.54 -5.42 -23.33
N THR A 194 -8.63 -6.28 -23.75
CA THR A 194 -8.02 -6.28 -25.09
C THR A 194 -9.03 -6.61 -26.21
N GLU A 195 -10.17 -7.18 -25.88
CA GLU A 195 -11.28 -7.43 -26.81
C GLU A 195 -12.30 -6.28 -26.82
N LEU A 196 -12.29 -5.43 -25.78
CA LEU A 196 -13.29 -4.38 -25.57
C LEU A 196 -12.77 -2.98 -25.91
N ILE A 197 -11.46 -2.76 -25.84
CA ILE A 197 -10.82 -1.45 -25.99
C ILE A 197 -9.78 -1.53 -27.11
N ALA A 198 -9.81 -0.56 -28.03
CA ALA A 198 -8.85 -0.46 -29.11
C ALA A 198 -7.41 -0.31 -28.55
N PRO A 199 -6.38 -0.88 -29.22
CA PRO A 199 -5.02 -0.94 -28.70
C PRO A 199 -4.41 0.43 -28.35
N ASP A 200 -4.61 1.43 -29.19
CA ASP A 200 -4.14 2.81 -28.99
C ASP A 200 -4.78 3.47 -27.76
N ARG A 201 -6.08 3.20 -27.56
CA ARG A 201 -6.81 3.71 -26.39
C ARG A 201 -6.39 2.99 -25.12
N LEU A 202 -6.16 1.69 -25.21
CA LEU A 202 -5.66 0.88 -24.08
C LEU A 202 -4.27 1.37 -23.61
N GLU A 203 -3.39 1.70 -24.54
CA GLU A 203 -2.07 2.26 -24.21
C GLU A 203 -2.21 3.60 -23.47
N GLN A 204 -3.13 4.47 -23.88
CA GLN A 204 -3.43 5.72 -23.17
C GLN A 204 -3.92 5.48 -21.73
N LEU A 205 -4.79 4.48 -21.52
CA LEU A 205 -5.27 4.12 -20.18
C LEU A 205 -4.14 3.54 -19.29
N VAL A 206 -3.28 2.71 -19.87
CA VAL A 206 -2.07 2.20 -19.20
C VAL A 206 -1.16 3.35 -18.78
N GLN A 207 -0.89 4.30 -19.69
CA GLN A 207 -0.06 5.47 -19.37
C GLN A 207 -0.72 6.34 -18.30
N ARG A 208 -2.01 6.63 -18.41
CA ARG A 208 -2.74 7.39 -17.39
C ARG A 208 -2.69 6.70 -16.01
N THR A 209 -2.68 5.37 -15.98
CA THR A 209 -2.53 4.61 -14.72
C THR A 209 -1.17 4.87 -14.07
N ARG A 210 -0.09 4.89 -14.86
CA ARG A 210 1.26 5.25 -14.39
C ARG A 210 1.30 6.69 -13.85
N ASP A 211 0.65 7.61 -14.54
CA ASP A 211 0.61 9.03 -14.20
C ASP A 211 -0.43 9.39 -13.12
N GLY A 212 -1.26 8.43 -12.67
CA GLY A 212 -2.42 8.70 -11.83
C GLY A 212 -2.11 9.41 -10.51
N GLY A 213 -0.94 9.16 -9.92
CA GLY A 213 -0.47 9.90 -8.74
C GLY A 213 -0.12 11.36 -9.08
N ALA A 214 0.60 11.58 -10.18
CA ALA A 214 1.00 12.91 -10.66
C ALA A 214 -0.20 13.73 -11.11
N GLU A 215 -1.20 13.10 -11.75
CA GLU A 215 -2.45 13.77 -12.14
C GLU A 215 -3.17 14.38 -10.93
N ILE A 216 -3.26 13.63 -9.80
CA ILE A 216 -3.88 14.12 -8.57
C ILE A 216 -3.07 15.28 -7.96
N VAL A 217 -1.74 15.15 -7.89
CA VAL A 217 -0.86 16.22 -7.38
C VAL A 217 -1.02 17.50 -8.20
N LYS A 218 -1.14 17.39 -9.53
CA LYS A 218 -1.36 18.52 -10.42
C LYS A 218 -2.66 19.29 -10.11
N TYR A 219 -3.73 18.58 -9.74
CA TYR A 219 -5.00 19.23 -9.35
C TYR A 219 -4.95 19.79 -7.93
N LEU A 220 -4.40 19.05 -6.97
CA LEU A 220 -4.35 19.48 -5.57
C LEU A 220 -3.37 20.60 -5.33
N LYS A 221 -2.32 20.72 -6.17
CA LYS A 221 -1.19 21.67 -6.06
C LYS A 221 -0.36 21.49 -4.78
N THR A 222 -0.99 21.17 -3.66
CA THR A 222 -0.36 20.84 -2.37
C THR A 222 -0.87 19.48 -1.88
N GLY A 223 0.04 18.62 -1.39
CA GLY A 223 -0.28 17.27 -0.94
C GLY A 223 -0.30 16.23 -2.06
N SER A 224 -0.87 15.09 -1.78
CA SER A 224 -0.96 13.93 -2.68
C SER A 224 -2.28 13.18 -2.46
N ALA A 225 -2.55 12.15 -3.24
CA ALA A 225 -3.68 11.24 -3.02
C ALA A 225 -3.66 10.68 -1.60
N TYR A 226 -4.80 10.57 -0.95
CA TYR A 226 -4.93 9.96 0.39
C TYR A 226 -6.18 9.10 0.56
N TYR A 227 -7.28 9.36 -0.14
CA TYR A 227 -8.46 8.49 -0.09
C TYR A 227 -8.20 7.11 -0.67
N ALA A 228 -7.70 7.05 -1.89
CA ALA A 228 -7.45 5.78 -2.57
C ALA A 228 -6.34 4.94 -1.92
N PRO A 229 -5.16 5.48 -1.52
CA PRO A 229 -4.17 4.69 -0.80
C PRO A 229 -4.66 4.20 0.56
N SER A 230 -5.46 4.99 1.28
CA SER A 230 -6.06 4.56 2.55
C SER A 230 -7.06 3.43 2.35
N ALA A 231 -7.92 3.50 1.33
CA ALA A 231 -8.85 2.42 0.98
C ALA A 231 -8.10 1.15 0.56
N ALA A 232 -7.02 1.27 -0.22
CA ALA A 232 -6.17 0.15 -0.64
C ALA A 232 -5.50 -0.54 0.56
N ALA A 233 -4.92 0.23 1.49
CA ALA A 233 -4.35 -0.32 2.73
C ALA A 233 -5.44 -1.00 3.58
N THR A 234 -6.63 -0.41 3.69
CA THR A 234 -7.76 -1.00 4.43
C THR A 234 -8.25 -2.30 3.78
N GLU A 235 -8.23 -2.41 2.44
CA GLU A 235 -8.57 -3.66 1.76
C GLU A 235 -7.58 -4.79 2.13
N MET A 236 -6.30 -4.49 2.24
CA MET A 236 -5.29 -5.44 2.72
C MET A 236 -5.52 -5.83 4.19
N VAL A 237 -5.76 -4.84 5.06
CA VAL A 237 -6.12 -5.07 6.48
C VAL A 237 -7.33 -5.98 6.59
N GLU A 238 -8.40 -5.71 5.84
CA GLU A 238 -9.62 -6.52 5.87
C GLU A 238 -9.38 -7.95 5.35
N ALA A 239 -8.55 -8.11 4.30
CA ALA A 239 -8.21 -9.43 3.76
C ALA A 239 -7.45 -10.28 4.79
N ILE A 240 -6.56 -9.68 5.56
CA ILE A 240 -5.77 -10.33 6.60
C ILE A 240 -6.63 -10.64 7.83
N LEU A 241 -7.30 -9.63 8.42
CA LEU A 241 -8.06 -9.80 9.66
C LEU A 241 -9.22 -10.79 9.53
N LYS A 242 -9.86 -10.85 8.36
CA LYS A 242 -10.98 -11.76 8.06
C LYS A 242 -10.53 -13.05 7.36
N ASP A 243 -9.25 -13.28 7.24
CA ASP A 243 -8.67 -14.48 6.58
C ASP A 243 -9.28 -14.75 5.19
N LYS A 244 -9.45 -13.72 4.39
CA LYS A 244 -10.23 -13.81 3.13
C LYS A 244 -9.56 -14.61 2.03
N LYS A 245 -8.26 -14.91 2.14
CA LYS A 245 -7.45 -15.56 1.09
C LYS A 245 -7.53 -14.81 -0.26
N LYS A 246 -7.64 -13.49 -0.18
CA LYS A 246 -7.79 -12.65 -1.35
C LYS A 246 -6.47 -12.50 -2.10
N ILE A 247 -6.50 -12.62 -3.43
CA ILE A 247 -5.33 -12.36 -4.27
C ILE A 247 -5.32 -10.89 -4.63
N LEU A 248 -4.30 -10.19 -4.14
CA LEU A 248 -4.08 -8.75 -4.37
C LEU A 248 -2.65 -8.51 -4.87
N PRO A 249 -2.43 -7.57 -5.79
CA PRO A 249 -1.08 -7.18 -6.17
C PRO A 249 -0.46 -6.31 -5.07
N CYS A 250 0.52 -6.87 -4.36
CA CYS A 250 1.23 -6.24 -3.26
C CYS A 250 2.73 -6.29 -3.50
N ALA A 251 3.49 -5.34 -2.94
CA ALA A 251 4.93 -5.47 -2.90
C ALA A 251 5.31 -6.53 -1.86
N ALA A 252 5.95 -7.60 -2.33
CA ALA A 252 6.41 -8.74 -1.56
C ALA A 252 7.91 -8.96 -1.74
N TYR A 253 8.59 -9.45 -0.71
CA TYR A 253 9.99 -9.85 -0.82
C TYR A 253 10.10 -11.15 -1.61
N LEU A 254 10.79 -11.09 -2.76
CA LEU A 254 10.94 -12.23 -3.66
C LEU A 254 12.22 -13.01 -3.36
N GLU A 255 12.12 -14.33 -3.38
CA GLU A 255 13.23 -15.28 -3.17
C GLU A 255 13.40 -16.22 -4.37
N GLY A 256 13.22 -15.69 -5.57
CA GLY A 256 13.36 -16.42 -6.83
C GLY A 256 12.12 -16.35 -7.71
N GLU A 257 10.97 -15.99 -7.16
CA GLU A 257 9.74 -15.84 -7.93
C GLU A 257 9.94 -14.78 -9.04
N TYR A 258 9.43 -15.04 -10.24
CA TYR A 258 9.63 -14.23 -11.43
C TYR A 258 11.12 -14.04 -11.82
N GLY A 259 12.02 -14.91 -11.32
CA GLY A 259 13.48 -14.78 -11.51
C GLY A 259 14.09 -13.56 -10.80
N ILE A 260 13.38 -12.99 -9.81
CA ILE A 260 13.83 -11.85 -8.99
C ILE A 260 14.14 -12.36 -7.59
N ASN A 261 15.24 -11.92 -6.99
CA ASN A 261 15.67 -12.37 -5.68
C ASN A 261 16.18 -11.20 -4.84
N GLY A 262 15.73 -11.11 -3.58
CA GLY A 262 16.29 -10.22 -2.59
C GLY A 262 15.65 -8.83 -2.50
N TYR A 263 14.55 -8.57 -3.24
CA TYR A 263 13.89 -7.26 -3.29
C TYR A 263 12.37 -7.34 -3.21
N PHE A 264 11.75 -6.26 -2.69
CA PHE A 264 10.31 -6.07 -2.72
C PHE A 264 9.86 -5.62 -4.10
N ILE A 265 8.94 -6.37 -4.70
CA ILE A 265 8.34 -6.06 -6.01
C ILE A 265 6.85 -6.37 -5.95
N GLY A 266 6.05 -5.54 -6.61
CA GLY A 266 4.60 -5.74 -6.75
C GLY A 266 4.29 -6.96 -7.60
N VAL A 267 3.69 -7.98 -6.98
CA VAL A 267 3.29 -9.26 -7.59
C VAL A 267 1.96 -9.72 -7.00
N PRO A 268 1.23 -10.68 -7.64
CA PRO A 268 0.00 -11.21 -7.08
C PRO A 268 0.29 -12.00 -5.80
N CYS A 269 -0.28 -11.56 -4.67
CA CYS A 269 -0.12 -12.16 -3.36
C CYS A 269 -1.47 -12.64 -2.81
N LYS A 270 -1.54 -13.88 -2.34
CA LYS A 270 -2.68 -14.35 -1.56
C LYS A 270 -2.52 -13.89 -0.12
N LEU A 271 -3.41 -12.99 0.31
CA LEU A 271 -3.44 -12.45 1.68
C LEU A 271 -4.45 -13.22 2.55
N GLY A 272 -3.98 -13.67 3.68
CA GLY A 272 -4.77 -14.31 4.73
C GLY A 272 -4.25 -13.98 6.12
N ALA A 273 -4.70 -14.72 7.14
CA ALA A 273 -4.40 -14.42 8.55
C ALA A 273 -2.90 -14.39 8.89
N ALA A 274 -2.06 -15.09 8.13
CA ALA A 274 -0.61 -15.10 8.31
C ALA A 274 0.13 -13.97 7.55
N GLY A 275 -0.59 -13.10 6.85
CA GLY A 275 -0.03 -12.11 5.93
C GLY A 275 -0.02 -12.63 4.50
N ILE A 276 1.13 -12.62 3.81
CA ILE A 276 1.30 -13.23 2.49
C ILE A 276 1.41 -14.75 2.67
N GLU A 277 0.40 -15.49 2.25
CA GLU A 277 0.43 -16.95 2.34
C GLU A 277 0.95 -17.62 1.06
N GLN A 278 0.94 -16.89 -0.04
CA GLN A 278 1.46 -17.38 -1.32
C GLN A 278 1.72 -16.22 -2.26
N ILE A 279 2.84 -16.25 -2.94
CA ILE A 279 3.09 -15.46 -4.15
C ILE A 279 2.61 -16.29 -5.33
N VAL A 280 1.72 -15.71 -6.15
CA VAL A 280 1.13 -16.41 -7.29
C VAL A 280 1.91 -16.00 -8.56
N GLU A 281 2.68 -16.92 -9.10
CA GLU A 281 3.37 -16.70 -10.37
C GLU A 281 2.39 -16.89 -11.54
N ILE A 282 2.18 -15.83 -12.30
CA ILE A 282 1.38 -15.82 -13.52
C ILE A 282 2.31 -15.83 -14.74
N LYS A 283 1.84 -16.39 -15.85
CA LYS A 283 2.61 -16.46 -17.08
C LYS A 283 2.68 -15.09 -17.76
N LEU A 284 3.84 -14.46 -17.76
CA LEU A 284 4.12 -13.20 -18.44
C LEU A 284 4.52 -13.42 -19.91
N THR A 285 4.26 -12.43 -20.77
CA THR A 285 4.90 -12.37 -22.08
C THR A 285 6.36 -11.95 -21.94
N ALA A 286 7.14 -12.06 -23.01
CA ALA A 286 8.54 -11.62 -22.99
C ALA A 286 8.67 -10.11 -22.69
N GLU A 287 7.73 -9.30 -23.21
CA GLU A 287 7.70 -7.85 -22.96
C GLU A 287 7.29 -7.53 -21.51
N GLU A 288 6.27 -8.22 -20.97
CA GLU A 288 5.82 -8.07 -19.58
C GLU A 288 6.93 -8.48 -18.59
N ASP A 289 7.61 -9.61 -18.84
CA ASP A 289 8.73 -10.08 -18.02
C ASP A 289 9.90 -9.09 -18.07
N ALA A 290 10.27 -8.63 -19.27
CA ALA A 290 11.31 -7.62 -19.42
C ALA A 290 10.94 -6.30 -18.71
N ALA A 291 9.66 -5.88 -18.74
CA ALA A 291 9.19 -4.70 -18.01
C ALA A 291 9.28 -4.90 -16.50
N LEU A 292 8.87 -6.08 -15.99
CA LEU A 292 8.97 -6.41 -14.56
C LEU A 292 10.43 -6.43 -14.07
N LYS A 293 11.35 -6.98 -14.85
CA LYS A 293 12.78 -6.98 -14.55
C LYS A 293 13.40 -5.58 -14.56
N ARG A 294 13.00 -4.71 -15.51
CA ARG A 294 13.41 -3.30 -15.47
C ARG A 294 12.89 -2.60 -14.23
N SER A 295 11.65 -2.87 -13.83
CA SER A 295 11.07 -2.34 -12.61
C SER A 295 11.84 -2.79 -11.36
N ALA A 296 12.21 -4.07 -11.29
CA ALA A 296 13.04 -4.60 -10.21
C ALA A 296 14.43 -3.96 -10.16
N ALA A 297 15.05 -3.71 -11.32
CA ALA A 297 16.33 -3.02 -11.38
C ALA A 297 16.25 -1.59 -10.80
N ALA A 298 15.17 -0.85 -11.11
CA ALA A 298 14.96 0.48 -10.53
C ALA A 298 14.78 0.44 -9.01
N VAL A 299 14.09 -0.57 -8.47
CA VAL A 299 13.97 -0.77 -7.01
C VAL A 299 15.32 -1.08 -6.40
N LYS A 300 16.12 -1.96 -7.04
CA LYS A 300 17.48 -2.30 -6.60
C LYS A 300 18.37 -1.06 -6.48
N GLU A 301 18.29 -0.14 -7.46
CA GLU A 301 19.03 1.13 -7.41
C GLU A 301 18.65 1.97 -6.18
N LEU A 302 17.33 2.10 -5.88
CA LEU A 302 16.86 2.82 -4.69
C LEU A 302 17.35 2.16 -3.39
N CYS A 303 17.29 0.84 -3.30
CA CYS A 303 17.79 0.09 -2.15
C CYS A 303 19.30 0.27 -1.95
N ALA A 304 20.07 0.29 -3.03
CA ALA A 304 21.53 0.52 -2.98
C ALA A 304 21.90 1.90 -2.40
N VAL A 305 21.10 2.95 -2.69
CA VAL A 305 21.34 4.31 -2.15
C VAL A 305 21.23 4.34 -0.62
N ILE A 306 20.35 3.55 -0.04
CA ILE A 306 20.13 3.48 1.43
C ILE A 306 20.81 2.27 2.10
N GLY A 307 21.52 1.46 1.34
CA GLY A 307 22.33 0.34 1.86
C GLY A 307 21.52 -0.87 2.36
N VAL A 308 20.36 -1.16 1.77
CA VAL A 308 19.46 -2.28 2.15
C VAL A 308 19.18 -3.27 1.01
#